data_6d457c29451d5e121fea27ad7470917b
#
_entry.id   6d457c29451d5e121fea27ad7470917b
#
_cell.length_a   1.000
_cell.length_b   1.000
_cell.length_c   1.000
_cell.angle_alpha   90.00
_cell.angle_beta   90.00
_cell.angle_gamma   90.00
#
_symmetry.space_group_name_H-M   'P 1'
#
loop_
_entity.id
_entity.type
_entity.pdbx_description
1 polymer ?
#
loop_
_entity_poly.entity_id
_entity_poly.type
_entity_poly.pdbx_seq_one_letter_code
_entity_poly.pdbx_strand_id
1 'polypeptide(L)'
;MEERLHRRRAGGLSFLMGGVGEPLLLLHGIPGSAESWLMVGMRLANRFRVIIPDLLGFGASEGAPAASYLEDHAKAVRQLLAHLRITELYLGGHDFGGPVALTLLRLFPELTPRGLILSATNLFTDTRLPLSLRMARMPGLGGLLSWGMAGNRLGLRLLYNNAARNKEDIPWRRFRRHLTRSSIAQTRYIFQRSLVNLRINNQEVEGMLPRLTCPSLVIWGDEDPFLTVDVGERLRATLPDAILKVYAFTGHFVPEERPIETAEDIILRFT
;
A
#
# COMPACT_ATOMS: atom_id res chain seq x y z
N MET A 1 13.11 -3.26 26.07
CA MET A 1 11.72 -3.80 25.90
C MET A 1 11.39 -3.66 24.44
N GLU A 2 11.14 -4.76 23.72
CA GLU A 2 10.60 -4.65 22.38
C GLU A 2 9.23 -3.97 22.46
N GLU A 3 9.11 -2.80 21.88
CA GLU A 3 7.84 -2.09 21.79
C GLU A 3 6.92 -2.86 20.86
N ARG A 4 5.89 -3.47 21.43
CA ARG A 4 4.93 -4.28 20.67
C ARG A 4 3.86 -3.40 20.07
N LEU A 5 3.54 -3.62 18.81
CA LEU A 5 2.35 -3.07 18.18
C LEU A 5 1.12 -3.84 18.68
N HIS A 6 0.12 -3.11 19.17
CA HIS A 6 -1.12 -3.68 19.69
C HIS A 6 -2.27 -3.42 18.73
N ARG A 7 -3.11 -4.43 18.54
CA ARG A 7 -4.32 -4.28 17.72
C ARG A 7 -5.38 -3.49 18.47
N ARG A 8 -5.96 -2.50 17.77
CA ARG A 8 -7.00 -1.61 18.26
C ARG A 8 -8.10 -1.45 17.21
N ARG A 9 -9.21 -0.78 17.57
CA ARG A 9 -10.31 -0.46 16.66
C ARG A 9 -10.78 0.96 16.88
N ALA A 10 -11.00 1.71 15.80
CA ALA A 10 -11.65 3.02 15.79
C ALA A 10 -12.14 3.36 14.37
N GLY A 11 -13.26 4.08 14.25
CA GLY A 11 -13.79 4.55 12.97
C GLY A 11 -14.08 3.43 11.95
N GLY A 12 -14.51 2.24 12.42
CA GLY A 12 -14.76 1.07 11.56
C GLY A 12 -13.50 0.32 11.12
N LEU A 13 -12.31 0.85 11.41
CA LEU A 13 -11.03 0.21 11.09
C LEU A 13 -10.44 -0.52 12.29
N SER A 14 -9.87 -1.69 12.02
CA SER A 14 -8.91 -2.37 12.88
C SER A 14 -7.51 -1.90 12.50
N PHE A 15 -6.63 -1.66 13.46
CA PHE A 15 -5.28 -1.21 13.19
C PHE A 15 -4.29 -1.70 14.24
N LEU A 16 -3.03 -1.85 13.84
CA LEU A 16 -1.92 -2.04 14.74
C LEU A 16 -1.37 -0.66 15.13
N MET A 17 -1.08 -0.46 16.41
CA MET A 17 -0.47 0.79 16.88
C MET A 17 0.47 0.53 18.05
N GLY A 18 1.58 1.26 18.07
CA GLY A 18 2.56 1.27 19.14
C GLY A 18 3.69 2.23 18.86
N GLY A 19 4.64 2.28 19.77
CA GLY A 19 5.80 3.14 19.65
C GLY A 19 5.61 4.56 20.16
N VAL A 20 6.66 5.36 20.04
CA VAL A 20 6.75 6.74 20.54
C VAL A 20 7.25 7.67 19.43
N GLY A 21 7.08 8.98 19.62
CA GLY A 21 7.53 9.98 18.63
C GLY A 21 6.43 10.41 17.66
N GLU A 22 6.85 10.89 16.50
CA GLU A 22 5.94 11.44 15.48
C GLU A 22 5.06 10.36 14.85
N PRO A 23 3.81 10.68 14.49
CA PRO A 23 2.92 9.72 13.86
C PRO A 23 3.43 9.24 12.51
N LEU A 24 3.45 7.93 12.30
CA LEU A 24 3.75 7.28 11.03
C LEU A 24 2.58 6.35 10.66
N LEU A 25 1.87 6.70 9.61
CA LEU A 25 0.78 5.91 9.04
C LEU A 25 1.28 5.09 7.85
N LEU A 26 1.08 3.77 7.88
CA LEU A 26 1.51 2.85 6.82
C LEU A 26 0.30 2.10 6.26
N LEU A 27 0.00 2.29 4.97
CA LEU A 27 -1.13 1.70 4.25
C LEU A 27 -0.67 0.52 3.39
N HIS A 28 -1.34 -0.62 3.55
CA HIS A 28 -1.03 -1.85 2.82
C HIS A 28 -1.64 -1.88 1.41
N GLY A 29 -1.13 -2.76 0.56
CA GLY A 29 -1.63 -3.06 -0.77
C GLY A 29 -2.67 -4.18 -0.84
N ILE A 30 -2.93 -4.68 -2.04
CA ILE A 30 -3.85 -5.78 -2.32
C ILE A 30 -3.12 -7.00 -2.93
N PRO A 31 -3.44 -8.22 -2.45
CA PRO A 31 -4.15 -8.52 -1.21
C PRO A 31 -3.23 -8.35 0.00
N GLY A 32 -3.67 -7.61 1.00
CA GLY A 32 -2.85 -7.31 2.17
C GLY A 32 -3.68 -7.07 3.43
N SER A 33 -3.01 -6.70 4.49
CA SER A 33 -3.57 -6.24 5.77
C SER A 33 -2.50 -5.47 6.54
N ALA A 34 -2.80 -5.00 7.74
CA ALA A 34 -1.82 -4.38 8.62
C ALA A 34 -0.57 -5.24 8.84
N GLU A 35 -0.68 -6.55 8.67
CA GLU A 35 0.45 -7.47 8.82
C GLU A 35 1.53 -7.30 7.75
N SER A 36 1.22 -6.73 6.59
CA SER A 36 2.21 -6.45 5.55
C SER A 36 3.31 -5.48 6.00
N TRP A 37 2.96 -4.56 6.90
CA TRP A 37 3.91 -3.60 7.48
C TRP A 37 4.36 -3.97 8.90
N LEU A 38 3.89 -5.10 9.48
CA LEU A 38 4.14 -5.42 10.89
C LEU A 38 5.62 -5.46 11.22
N MET A 39 6.44 -6.17 10.44
CA MET A 39 7.87 -6.33 10.72
C MET A 39 8.65 -5.02 10.58
N VAL A 40 8.28 -4.19 9.63
CA VAL A 40 8.80 -2.82 9.48
C VAL A 40 8.37 -1.96 10.67
N GLY A 41 7.06 -1.97 10.98
CA GLY A 41 6.50 -1.17 12.06
C GLY A 41 7.09 -1.48 13.44
N MET A 42 7.35 -2.76 13.74
CA MET A 42 8.01 -3.16 14.99
C MET A 42 9.42 -2.57 15.12
N ARG A 43 10.16 -2.43 14.02
CA ARG A 43 11.50 -1.82 14.01
C ARG A 43 11.45 -0.30 14.14
N LEU A 44 10.38 0.31 13.63
CA LEU A 44 10.19 1.77 13.65
C LEU A 44 9.60 2.28 14.97
N ALA A 45 9.03 1.41 15.80
CA ALA A 45 8.30 1.79 17.01
C ALA A 45 9.15 2.50 18.07
N ASN A 46 10.47 2.37 18.03
CA ASN A 46 11.39 3.10 18.91
C ASN A 46 11.65 4.55 18.46
N ARG A 47 11.16 4.96 17.28
CA ARG A 47 11.35 6.29 16.69
C ARG A 47 10.04 6.96 16.33
N PHE A 48 9.03 6.17 15.96
CA PHE A 48 7.74 6.65 15.46
C PHE A 48 6.59 6.06 16.26
N ARG A 49 5.54 6.83 16.42
CA ARG A 49 4.22 6.33 16.80
C ARG A 49 3.59 5.69 15.56
N VAL A 50 3.82 4.40 15.40
CA VAL A 50 3.42 3.65 14.21
C VAL A 50 1.94 3.31 14.24
N ILE A 51 1.24 3.50 13.11
CA ILE A 51 -0.17 3.23 12.90
C ILE A 51 -0.34 2.49 11.59
N ILE A 52 -0.85 1.26 11.64
CA ILE A 52 -0.99 0.41 10.45
C ILE A 52 -2.43 -0.10 10.41
N PRO A 53 -3.35 0.57 9.70
CA PRO A 53 -4.72 0.09 9.59
C PRO A 53 -4.85 -1.09 8.62
N ASP A 54 -5.79 -1.96 8.91
CA ASP A 54 -6.43 -2.79 7.91
C ASP A 54 -7.39 -1.88 7.12
N LEU A 55 -7.24 -1.75 5.81
CA LEU A 55 -8.16 -1.00 4.96
C LEU A 55 -9.56 -1.64 4.96
N LEU A 56 -10.60 -0.90 4.55
CA LEU A 56 -11.97 -1.39 4.51
C LEU A 56 -12.09 -2.72 3.77
N GLY A 57 -12.70 -3.72 4.42
CA GLY A 57 -12.87 -5.06 3.87
C GLY A 57 -11.65 -5.96 3.92
N PHE A 58 -10.52 -5.48 4.47
CA PHE A 58 -9.29 -6.24 4.66
C PHE A 58 -9.03 -6.53 6.14
N GLY A 59 -8.20 -7.58 6.38
CA GLY A 59 -7.76 -7.95 7.71
C GLY A 59 -8.94 -8.15 8.67
N ALA A 60 -8.93 -7.37 9.77
CA ALA A 60 -9.96 -7.36 10.81
C ALA A 60 -10.84 -6.10 10.78
N SER A 61 -10.73 -5.25 9.75
CA SER A 61 -11.62 -4.10 9.54
C SER A 61 -12.99 -4.52 9.07
N GLU A 62 -13.97 -3.63 9.25
CA GLU A 62 -15.33 -3.86 8.78
C GLU A 62 -15.38 -4.03 7.25
N GLY A 63 -16.39 -4.77 6.80
CA GLY A 63 -16.59 -5.03 5.37
C GLY A 63 -16.86 -3.74 4.61
N ALA A 64 -16.18 -3.58 3.48
CA ALA A 64 -16.44 -2.46 2.61
C ALA A 64 -17.69 -2.72 1.75
N PRO A 65 -18.49 -1.70 1.45
CA PRO A 65 -19.49 -1.78 0.39
C PRO A 65 -18.82 -2.20 -0.92
N ALA A 66 -19.54 -2.94 -1.78
CA ALA A 66 -19.03 -3.34 -3.10
C ALA A 66 -18.63 -2.15 -4.00
N ALA A 67 -19.07 -0.94 -3.66
CA ALA A 67 -18.70 0.30 -4.34
C ALA A 67 -17.49 1.03 -3.73
N SER A 68 -16.93 0.55 -2.61
CA SER A 68 -15.82 1.25 -1.96
C SER A 68 -14.54 1.21 -2.80
N TYR A 69 -13.95 2.37 -3.00
CA TYR A 69 -12.71 2.52 -3.72
C TYR A 69 -11.80 3.55 -3.00
N LEU A 70 -10.90 4.21 -3.71
CA LEU A 70 -9.89 5.11 -3.12
C LEU A 70 -10.46 6.10 -2.10
N GLU A 71 -11.55 6.79 -2.46
CA GLU A 71 -12.14 7.82 -1.61
C GLU A 71 -12.75 7.27 -0.31
N ASP A 72 -13.41 6.11 -0.38
CA ASP A 72 -14.01 5.50 0.81
C ASP A 72 -12.94 5.01 1.78
N HIS A 73 -11.86 4.41 1.25
CA HIS A 73 -10.69 4.05 2.05
C HIS A 73 -10.04 5.29 2.68
N ALA A 74 -9.85 6.36 1.90
CA ALA A 74 -9.29 7.61 2.38
C ALA A 74 -10.16 8.25 3.48
N LYS A 75 -11.49 8.29 3.31
CA LYS A 75 -12.44 8.78 4.34
C LYS A 75 -12.38 7.97 5.62
N ALA A 76 -12.32 6.64 5.53
CA ALA A 76 -12.19 5.78 6.70
C ALA A 76 -10.85 6.01 7.44
N VAL A 77 -9.75 6.14 6.71
CA VAL A 77 -8.44 6.49 7.27
C VAL A 77 -8.48 7.88 7.92
N ARG A 78 -9.14 8.87 7.29
CA ARG A 78 -9.32 10.21 7.89
C ARG A 78 -10.09 10.16 9.21
N GLN A 79 -11.15 9.34 9.28
CA GLN A 79 -11.89 9.14 10.53
C GLN A 79 -11.01 8.53 11.64
N LEU A 80 -10.15 7.57 11.30
CA LEU A 80 -9.16 7.02 12.23
C LEU A 80 -8.20 8.11 12.72
N LEU A 81 -7.63 8.91 11.81
CA LEU A 81 -6.71 9.99 12.17
C LEU A 81 -7.39 11.05 13.04
N ALA A 82 -8.67 11.38 12.77
CA ALA A 82 -9.45 12.29 13.59
C ALA A 82 -9.65 11.74 15.01
N HIS A 83 -9.98 10.45 15.14
CA HIS A 83 -10.10 9.79 16.44
C HIS A 83 -8.78 9.84 17.24
N LEU A 84 -7.65 9.70 16.55
CA LEU A 84 -6.32 9.76 17.15
C LEU A 84 -5.80 11.20 17.32
N ARG A 85 -6.55 12.22 16.86
CA ARG A 85 -6.19 13.65 16.86
C ARG A 85 -4.87 13.93 16.14
N ILE A 86 -4.69 13.32 14.95
CA ILE A 86 -3.49 13.45 14.12
C ILE A 86 -3.84 14.28 12.88
N THR A 87 -3.06 15.34 12.66
CA THR A 87 -3.10 16.20 11.46
C THR A 87 -1.77 16.30 10.76
N GLU A 88 -0.66 16.08 11.47
CA GLU A 88 0.70 16.03 10.93
C GLU A 88 1.25 14.61 11.08
N LEU A 89 1.82 14.05 10.02
CA LEU A 89 2.25 12.66 10.03
C LEU A 89 3.27 12.35 8.93
N TYR A 90 4.06 11.30 9.13
CA TYR A 90 4.69 10.58 8.04
C TYR A 90 3.66 9.62 7.43
N LEU A 91 3.60 9.54 6.10
CA LEU A 91 2.59 8.78 5.38
C LEU A 91 3.22 7.79 4.43
N GLY A 92 2.97 6.50 4.60
CA GLY A 92 3.46 5.43 3.75
C GLY A 92 2.35 4.67 3.04
N GLY A 93 2.58 4.28 1.78
CA GLY A 93 1.68 3.42 1.02
C GLY A 93 2.43 2.42 0.15
N HIS A 94 2.04 1.15 0.24
CA HIS A 94 2.49 0.08 -0.64
C HIS A 94 1.36 -0.29 -1.61
N ASP A 95 1.69 -0.49 -2.89
CA ASP A 95 0.75 -0.89 -3.94
C ASP A 95 -0.52 -0.01 -3.91
N PHE A 96 -1.69 -0.58 -3.67
CA PHE A 96 -2.97 0.14 -3.53
C PHE A 96 -2.96 1.19 -2.40
N GLY A 97 -2.16 1.00 -1.36
CA GLY A 97 -1.98 1.97 -0.28
C GLY A 97 -1.42 3.30 -0.74
N GLY A 98 -0.63 3.35 -1.83
CA GLY A 98 -0.11 4.58 -2.40
C GLY A 98 -1.21 5.52 -2.94
N PRO A 99 -2.05 5.08 -3.90
CA PRO A 99 -3.21 5.85 -4.34
C PRO A 99 -4.17 6.25 -3.22
N VAL A 100 -4.40 5.39 -2.22
CA VAL A 100 -5.22 5.74 -1.04
C VAL A 100 -4.56 6.87 -0.24
N ALA A 101 -3.23 6.82 -0.02
CA ALA A 101 -2.48 7.85 0.68
C ALA A 101 -2.58 9.22 -0.02
N LEU A 102 -2.40 9.25 -1.35
CA LEU A 102 -2.50 10.50 -2.12
C LEU A 102 -3.94 11.02 -2.17
N THR A 103 -4.93 10.11 -2.29
CA THR A 103 -6.35 10.48 -2.24
C THR A 103 -6.71 11.06 -0.87
N LEU A 104 -6.13 10.55 0.22
CA LEU A 104 -6.30 11.10 1.57
C LEU A 104 -5.80 12.56 1.62
N LEU A 105 -4.60 12.84 1.14
CA LEU A 105 -4.06 14.20 1.12
C LEU A 105 -4.86 15.14 0.20
N ARG A 106 -5.38 14.63 -0.92
CA ARG A 106 -6.21 15.40 -1.84
C ARG A 106 -7.55 15.82 -1.21
N LEU A 107 -8.20 14.89 -0.54
CA LEU A 107 -9.53 15.14 0.04
C LEU A 107 -9.48 15.94 1.34
N PHE A 108 -8.36 15.88 2.05
CA PHE A 108 -8.20 16.46 3.38
C PHE A 108 -6.92 17.31 3.47
N PRO A 109 -6.93 18.52 2.86
CA PRO A 109 -5.75 19.38 2.75
C PRO A 109 -5.26 19.93 4.11
N GLU A 110 -6.05 19.75 5.17
CA GLU A 110 -5.60 20.05 6.53
C GLU A 110 -4.58 19.02 7.07
N LEU A 111 -4.42 17.87 6.41
CA LEU A 111 -3.38 16.91 6.75
C LEU A 111 -2.05 17.35 6.16
N THR A 112 -1.05 17.47 7.01
CA THR A 112 0.31 17.90 6.60
C THR A 112 1.26 16.72 6.62
N PRO A 113 1.70 16.22 5.45
CA PRO A 113 2.70 15.17 5.40
C PRO A 113 4.08 15.72 5.76
N ARG A 114 4.70 15.20 6.82
CA ARG A 114 6.10 15.48 7.20
C ARG A 114 7.09 14.72 6.31
N GLY A 115 6.64 13.63 5.72
CA GLY A 115 7.37 12.82 4.75
C GLY A 115 6.47 11.77 4.12
N LEU A 116 6.89 11.29 2.94
CA LEU A 116 6.12 10.34 2.14
C LEU A 116 6.96 9.09 1.85
N ILE A 117 6.34 7.90 2.00
CA ILE A 117 6.95 6.60 1.68
C ILE A 117 6.09 5.94 0.61
N LEU A 118 6.66 5.70 -0.57
CA LEU A 118 5.97 5.06 -1.69
C LEU A 118 6.70 3.77 -2.05
N SER A 119 6.04 2.63 -1.83
CA SER A 119 6.62 1.32 -2.07
C SER A 119 5.85 0.56 -3.14
N ALA A 120 6.50 0.19 -4.24
CA ALA A 120 5.95 -0.63 -5.32
C ALA A 120 4.51 -0.22 -5.67
N THR A 121 4.29 1.06 -5.97
CA THR A 121 2.96 1.66 -6.17
C THR A 121 2.86 2.43 -7.47
N ASN A 122 1.68 2.48 -8.08
CA ASN A 122 1.44 3.23 -9.29
C ASN A 122 0.54 4.43 -9.05
N LEU A 123 1.04 5.62 -9.39
CA LEU A 123 0.35 6.90 -9.30
C LEU A 123 0.18 7.58 -10.67
N PHE A 124 0.59 6.92 -11.76
CA PHE A 124 0.53 7.46 -13.12
C PHE A 124 -0.64 6.91 -13.91
N THR A 125 -1.14 7.71 -14.84
CA THR A 125 -2.31 7.40 -15.68
C THR A 125 -1.98 6.52 -16.88
N ASP A 126 -0.71 6.48 -17.30
CA ASP A 126 -0.23 5.86 -18.53
C ASP A 126 0.74 4.67 -18.30
N THR A 127 0.82 4.19 -17.06
CA THR A 127 1.70 3.06 -16.71
C THR A 127 1.45 1.85 -17.59
N ARG A 128 2.52 1.29 -18.14
CA ARG A 128 2.48 0.08 -18.96
C ARG A 128 2.25 -1.14 -18.08
N LEU A 129 1.06 -1.72 -18.21
CA LEU A 129 0.73 -2.95 -17.49
C LEU A 129 1.23 -4.18 -18.23
N PRO A 130 1.67 -5.25 -17.53
CA PRO A 130 1.95 -6.56 -18.12
C PRO A 130 0.80 -7.08 -18.98
N LEU A 131 1.11 -7.91 -19.99
CA LEU A 131 0.11 -8.42 -20.94
C LEU A 131 -1.06 -9.12 -20.23
N SER A 132 -0.78 -9.93 -19.20
CA SER A 132 -1.80 -10.63 -18.40
C SER A 132 -2.81 -9.66 -17.77
N LEU A 133 -2.33 -8.54 -17.23
CA LEU A 133 -3.18 -7.50 -16.65
C LEU A 133 -3.93 -6.69 -17.73
N ARG A 134 -3.31 -6.49 -18.89
CA ARG A 134 -3.98 -5.84 -20.04
C ARG A 134 -5.15 -6.68 -20.55
N MET A 135 -5.00 -8.00 -20.62
CA MET A 135 -6.08 -8.92 -21.02
C MET A 135 -7.25 -8.87 -20.03
N ALA A 136 -7.00 -8.71 -18.75
CA ALA A 136 -8.05 -8.58 -17.73
C ALA A 136 -8.89 -7.27 -17.88
N ARG A 137 -8.47 -6.33 -18.74
CA ARG A 137 -9.24 -5.12 -19.11
C ARG A 137 -10.21 -5.34 -20.28
N MET A 138 -10.15 -6.47 -20.97
CA MET A 138 -11.00 -6.71 -22.16
C MET A 138 -12.49 -6.76 -21.81
N PRO A 139 -13.35 -6.07 -22.54
CA PRO A 139 -14.79 -6.16 -22.34
C PRO A 139 -15.29 -7.62 -22.40
N GLY A 140 -16.20 -7.99 -21.53
CA GLY A 140 -16.76 -9.34 -21.45
C GLY A 140 -15.82 -10.36 -20.77
N LEU A 141 -14.64 -10.59 -21.32
CA LEU A 141 -13.68 -11.58 -20.81
C LEU A 141 -12.93 -11.10 -19.54
N GLY A 142 -12.75 -9.80 -19.40
CA GLY A 142 -11.94 -9.20 -18.31
C GLY A 142 -12.49 -9.54 -16.91
N GLY A 143 -13.80 -9.64 -16.75
CA GLY A 143 -14.42 -10.04 -15.48
C GLY A 143 -14.06 -11.46 -15.06
N LEU A 144 -14.05 -12.41 -16.01
CA LEU A 144 -13.66 -13.81 -15.78
C LEU A 144 -12.16 -13.92 -15.47
N LEU A 145 -11.33 -13.23 -16.23
CA LEU A 145 -9.87 -13.20 -15.99
C LEU A 145 -9.53 -12.58 -14.64
N SER A 146 -10.14 -11.46 -14.28
CA SER A 146 -9.98 -10.83 -12.96
C SER A 146 -10.45 -11.76 -11.83
N TRP A 147 -11.54 -12.51 -12.03
CA TRP A 147 -11.97 -13.52 -11.07
C TRP A 147 -10.96 -14.67 -10.97
N GLY A 148 -10.44 -15.15 -12.09
CA GLY A 148 -9.42 -16.19 -12.11
C GLY A 148 -8.14 -15.78 -11.37
N MET A 149 -7.70 -14.53 -11.57
CA MET A 149 -6.45 -14.00 -11.00
C MET A 149 -6.59 -13.56 -9.54
N ALA A 150 -7.64 -12.84 -9.19
CA ALA A 150 -7.77 -12.14 -7.90
C ALA A 150 -9.03 -12.47 -7.11
N GLY A 151 -9.99 -13.24 -7.69
CA GLY A 151 -11.27 -13.54 -7.07
C GLY A 151 -11.34 -14.87 -6.32
N ASN A 152 -10.23 -15.60 -6.22
CA ASN A 152 -10.18 -16.89 -5.53
C ASN A 152 -8.78 -17.20 -5.00
N ARG A 153 -8.70 -18.16 -4.06
CA ARG A 153 -7.43 -18.50 -3.39
C ARG A 153 -6.36 -19.07 -4.31
N LEU A 154 -6.77 -19.82 -5.34
CA LEU A 154 -5.81 -20.42 -6.30
C LEU A 154 -5.17 -19.32 -7.15
N GLY A 155 -5.99 -18.44 -7.73
CA GLY A 155 -5.50 -17.30 -8.50
C GLY A 155 -4.55 -16.42 -7.68
N LEU A 156 -4.92 -16.10 -6.43
CA LEU A 156 -4.07 -15.33 -5.52
C LEU A 156 -2.80 -16.06 -5.11
N ARG A 157 -2.80 -17.40 -5.06
CA ARG A 157 -1.58 -18.18 -4.85
C ARG A 157 -0.64 -18.13 -6.07
N LEU A 158 -1.20 -18.19 -7.26
CA LEU A 158 -0.40 -18.05 -8.50
C LEU A 158 0.18 -16.63 -8.61
N LEU A 159 -0.63 -15.62 -8.29
CA LEU A 159 -0.19 -14.22 -8.24
C LEU A 159 0.94 -14.05 -7.22
N TYR A 160 0.79 -14.55 -6.00
CA TYR A 160 1.84 -14.55 -4.98
C TYR A 160 3.11 -15.25 -5.47
N ASN A 161 3.00 -16.43 -6.08
CA ASN A 161 4.15 -17.17 -6.56
C ASN A 161 4.94 -16.43 -7.64
N ASN A 162 4.28 -15.58 -8.42
CA ASN A 162 4.89 -14.72 -9.41
C ASN A 162 5.49 -13.45 -8.79
N ALA A 163 4.82 -12.87 -7.81
CA ALA A 163 5.13 -11.57 -7.22
C ALA A 163 6.23 -11.62 -6.15
N ALA A 164 6.23 -12.66 -5.30
CA ALA A 164 7.21 -12.81 -4.23
C ALA A 164 8.49 -13.49 -4.75
N ARG A 165 9.63 -12.89 -4.52
CA ARG A 165 10.95 -13.46 -4.81
C ARG A 165 11.53 -14.12 -3.56
N ASN A 166 11.58 -13.41 -2.47
CA ASN A 166 12.09 -13.94 -1.21
C ASN A 166 10.99 -14.67 -0.41
N LYS A 167 10.66 -15.89 -0.83
CA LYS A 167 9.59 -16.69 -0.23
C LYS A 167 9.93 -17.24 1.16
N GLU A 168 11.17 -17.15 1.58
CA GLU A 168 11.59 -17.50 2.94
C GLU A 168 11.08 -16.46 3.94
N ASP A 169 11.16 -15.17 3.61
CA ASP A 169 10.69 -14.08 4.45
C ASP A 169 9.16 -13.98 4.49
N ILE A 170 8.49 -14.25 3.36
CA ILE A 170 7.03 -14.26 3.27
C ILE A 170 6.48 -15.61 2.80
N PRO A 171 6.65 -16.71 3.54
CA PRO A 171 6.15 -18.01 3.09
C PRO A 171 4.63 -17.96 2.87
N TRP A 172 4.14 -18.72 1.89
CA TRP A 172 2.69 -18.79 1.57
C TRP A 172 1.80 -18.97 2.81
N ARG A 173 2.26 -19.73 3.79
CA ARG A 173 1.55 -19.93 5.07
C ARG A 173 1.30 -18.62 5.81
N ARG A 174 2.24 -17.67 5.75
CA ARG A 174 2.11 -16.32 6.32
C ARG A 174 1.20 -15.46 5.43
N PHE A 175 1.50 -15.37 4.13
CA PHE A 175 0.75 -14.58 3.16
C PHE A 175 -0.75 -14.94 3.13
N ARG A 176 -1.11 -16.22 3.17
CA ARG A 176 -2.52 -16.65 3.14
C ARG A 176 -3.37 -16.12 4.30
N ARG A 177 -2.77 -15.57 5.38
CA ARG A 177 -3.50 -14.97 6.49
C ARG A 177 -4.24 -13.71 6.07
N HIS A 178 -3.77 -13.00 5.04
CA HIS A 178 -4.44 -11.85 4.43
C HIS A 178 -5.74 -12.26 3.71
N LEU A 179 -5.89 -13.56 3.34
CA LEU A 179 -6.93 -14.04 2.45
C LEU A 179 -8.18 -14.51 3.20
N THR A 180 -8.92 -13.58 3.77
CA THR A 180 -10.29 -13.80 4.28
C THR A 180 -11.31 -13.82 3.11
N ARG A 181 -12.55 -14.23 3.35
CA ARG A 181 -13.61 -14.14 2.33
C ARG A 181 -13.84 -12.70 1.90
N SER A 182 -13.88 -11.77 2.86
CA SER A 182 -14.05 -10.34 2.60
C SER A 182 -12.88 -9.79 1.80
N SER A 183 -11.63 -10.05 2.22
CA SER A 183 -10.45 -9.52 1.54
C SER A 183 -10.30 -10.06 0.11
N ILE A 184 -10.68 -11.31 -0.17
CA ILE A 184 -10.68 -11.87 -1.54
C ILE A 184 -11.71 -11.14 -2.42
N ALA A 185 -12.93 -10.93 -1.92
CA ALA A 185 -13.96 -10.21 -2.65
C ALA A 185 -13.56 -8.76 -2.92
N GLN A 186 -12.99 -8.10 -1.91
CA GLN A 186 -12.51 -6.72 -2.03
C GLN A 186 -11.30 -6.61 -2.97
N THR A 187 -10.34 -7.54 -2.88
CA THR A 187 -9.19 -7.61 -3.79
C THR A 187 -9.65 -7.72 -5.24
N ARG A 188 -10.58 -8.63 -5.53
CA ARG A 188 -11.15 -8.77 -6.87
C ARG A 188 -11.77 -7.47 -7.38
N TYR A 189 -12.58 -6.83 -6.55
CA TYR A 189 -13.26 -5.58 -6.88
C TYR A 189 -12.26 -4.45 -7.18
N ILE A 190 -11.31 -4.22 -6.27
CA ILE A 190 -10.29 -3.18 -6.43
C ILE A 190 -9.40 -3.48 -7.64
N PHE A 191 -8.94 -4.72 -7.78
CA PHE A 191 -8.11 -5.15 -8.90
C PHE A 191 -8.77 -4.85 -10.25
N GLN A 192 -10.03 -5.26 -10.42
CA GLN A 192 -10.79 -4.99 -11.65
C GLN A 192 -10.96 -3.48 -11.88
N ARG A 193 -11.30 -2.72 -10.83
CA ARG A 193 -11.51 -1.28 -10.91
C ARG A 193 -10.22 -0.52 -11.22
N SER A 194 -9.12 -0.88 -10.58
CA SER A 194 -7.80 -0.29 -10.85
C SER A 194 -7.37 -0.53 -12.28
N LEU A 195 -7.54 -1.74 -12.80
CA LEU A 195 -7.15 -2.06 -14.18
C LEU A 195 -8.01 -1.33 -15.22
N VAL A 196 -9.33 -1.24 -15.01
CA VAL A 196 -10.26 -0.64 -15.96
C VAL A 196 -10.17 0.89 -15.96
N ASN A 197 -10.05 1.50 -14.78
CA ASN A 197 -10.16 2.95 -14.58
C ASN A 197 -8.83 3.62 -14.23
N LEU A 198 -7.69 3.03 -14.57
CA LEU A 198 -6.37 3.53 -14.18
C LEU A 198 -6.19 5.04 -14.46
N ARG A 199 -6.57 5.49 -15.65
CA ARG A 199 -6.50 6.91 -16.04
C ARG A 199 -7.31 7.81 -15.11
N ILE A 200 -8.59 7.48 -14.94
CA ILE A 200 -9.52 8.29 -14.14
C ILE A 200 -9.08 8.34 -12.68
N ASN A 201 -8.68 7.19 -12.15
CA ASN A 201 -8.32 7.06 -10.74
C ASN A 201 -7.03 7.83 -10.38
N ASN A 202 -6.05 7.85 -11.27
CA ASN A 202 -4.75 8.44 -11.00
C ASN A 202 -4.61 9.88 -11.48
N GLN A 203 -5.51 10.39 -12.35
CA GLN A 203 -5.37 11.71 -12.96
C GLN A 203 -5.17 12.84 -11.94
N GLU A 204 -5.95 12.86 -10.88
CA GLU A 204 -5.88 13.90 -9.86
C GLU A 204 -4.66 13.74 -8.95
N VAL A 205 -4.33 12.50 -8.57
CA VAL A 205 -3.17 12.23 -7.70
C VAL A 205 -1.84 12.42 -8.43
N GLU A 206 -1.76 12.09 -9.73
CA GLU A 206 -0.58 12.35 -10.56
C GLU A 206 -0.26 13.85 -10.61
N GLY A 207 -1.28 14.69 -10.79
CA GLY A 207 -1.15 16.15 -10.83
C GLY A 207 -0.71 16.79 -9.50
N MET A 208 -0.80 16.05 -8.38
CA MET A 208 -0.31 16.51 -7.07
C MET A 208 1.19 16.29 -6.88
N LEU A 209 1.76 15.25 -7.51
CA LEU A 209 3.14 14.80 -7.22
C LEU A 209 4.18 15.93 -7.30
N PRO A 210 4.20 16.81 -8.31
CA PRO A 210 5.18 17.89 -8.39
C PRO A 210 5.03 18.98 -7.31
N ARG A 211 3.92 18.96 -6.57
CA ARG A 211 3.61 19.96 -5.52
C ARG A 211 3.86 19.43 -4.10
N LEU A 212 4.18 18.15 -3.95
CA LEU A 212 4.49 17.53 -2.67
C LEU A 212 5.95 17.81 -2.32
N THR A 213 6.18 18.85 -1.53
CA THR A 213 7.52 19.32 -1.14
C THR A 213 8.11 18.62 0.07
N CYS A 214 7.35 17.75 0.73
CA CYS A 214 7.89 16.97 1.85
C CYS A 214 8.94 15.95 1.38
N PRO A 215 9.95 15.65 2.20
CA PRO A 215 10.91 14.60 1.93
C PRO A 215 10.22 13.29 1.58
N SER A 216 10.64 12.64 0.49
CA SER A 216 10.00 11.42 0.00
C SER A 216 11.00 10.28 -0.14
N LEU A 217 10.57 9.07 0.20
CA LEU A 217 11.31 7.83 0.04
C LEU A 217 10.51 6.90 -0.89
N VAL A 218 11.08 6.59 -2.04
CA VAL A 218 10.54 5.60 -3.00
C VAL A 218 11.31 4.30 -2.82
N ILE A 219 10.60 3.17 -2.65
CA ILE A 219 11.20 1.86 -2.38
C ILE A 219 10.68 0.85 -3.38
N TRP A 220 11.59 0.09 -4.00
CA TRP A 220 11.23 -0.86 -5.05
C TRP A 220 12.00 -2.18 -4.95
N GLY A 221 11.40 -3.25 -5.46
CA GLY A 221 12.11 -4.50 -5.77
C GLY A 221 12.55 -4.52 -7.22
N ASP A 222 13.77 -4.96 -7.49
CA ASP A 222 14.34 -5.05 -8.84
C ASP A 222 13.65 -6.10 -9.73
N GLU A 223 12.98 -7.07 -9.11
CA GLU A 223 12.26 -8.15 -9.79
C GLU A 223 10.73 -8.06 -9.63
N ASP A 224 10.17 -6.85 -9.43
CA ASP A 224 8.72 -6.66 -9.39
C ASP A 224 8.10 -6.95 -10.77
N PRO A 225 7.24 -7.98 -10.90
CA PRO A 225 6.68 -8.37 -12.18
C PRO A 225 5.47 -7.53 -12.62
N PHE A 226 4.94 -6.68 -11.75
CA PHE A 226 3.75 -5.87 -12.00
C PHE A 226 4.09 -4.42 -12.30
N LEU A 227 4.97 -3.86 -11.50
CA LEU A 227 5.42 -2.48 -11.57
C LEU A 227 6.95 -2.48 -11.62
N THR A 228 7.48 -2.34 -12.82
CA THR A 228 8.92 -2.33 -13.05
C THR A 228 9.59 -1.09 -12.45
N VAL A 229 10.89 -1.15 -12.21
CA VAL A 229 11.67 -0.12 -11.51
C VAL A 229 11.54 1.27 -12.17
N ASP A 230 11.29 1.33 -13.48
CA ASP A 230 11.06 2.58 -14.21
C ASP A 230 9.89 3.41 -13.66
N VAL A 231 8.87 2.76 -13.08
CA VAL A 231 7.78 3.48 -12.37
C VAL A 231 8.32 4.15 -11.10
N GLY A 232 9.18 3.49 -10.35
CA GLY A 232 9.86 4.05 -9.18
C GLY A 232 10.82 5.19 -9.55
N GLU A 233 11.58 5.05 -10.65
CA GLU A 233 12.45 6.10 -11.20
C GLU A 233 11.63 7.33 -11.61
N ARG A 234 10.49 7.12 -12.26
CA ARG A 234 9.56 8.18 -12.63
C ARG A 234 9.00 8.90 -11.41
N LEU A 235 8.61 8.15 -10.35
CA LEU A 235 8.16 8.75 -9.08
C LEU A 235 9.26 9.63 -8.48
N ARG A 236 10.50 9.12 -8.39
CA ARG A 236 11.65 9.88 -7.91
C ARG A 236 11.89 11.16 -8.73
N ALA A 237 11.74 11.07 -10.05
CA ALA A 237 11.95 12.23 -10.93
C ALA A 237 10.82 13.26 -10.87
N THR A 238 9.61 12.84 -10.47
CA THR A 238 8.42 13.71 -10.43
C THR A 238 8.27 14.41 -9.07
N LEU A 239 8.68 13.78 -7.99
CA LEU A 239 8.62 14.35 -6.63
C LEU A 239 9.81 15.27 -6.40
N PRO A 240 9.60 16.51 -5.87
CA PRO A 240 10.67 17.53 -5.72
C PRO A 240 11.84 17.11 -4.82
N ASP A 241 11.57 16.39 -3.73
CA ASP A 241 12.59 15.90 -2.78
C ASP A 241 12.42 14.41 -2.54
N ALA A 242 12.79 13.59 -3.54
CA ALA A 242 12.67 12.14 -3.46
C ALA A 242 14.00 11.41 -3.67
N ILE A 243 14.21 10.37 -2.88
CA ILE A 243 15.23 9.36 -3.11
C ILE A 243 14.59 8.03 -3.49
N LEU A 244 15.25 7.26 -4.36
CA LEU A 244 14.83 5.90 -4.73
C LEU A 244 15.81 4.88 -4.15
N LYS A 245 15.25 3.87 -3.49
CA LYS A 245 15.95 2.66 -3.05
C LYS A 245 15.41 1.45 -3.82
N VAL A 246 16.29 0.74 -4.49
CA VAL A 246 15.96 -0.49 -5.21
C VAL A 246 16.67 -1.65 -4.53
N TYR A 247 15.91 -2.65 -4.08
CA TYR A 247 16.43 -3.82 -3.39
C TYR A 247 16.61 -4.98 -4.36
N ALA A 248 17.82 -5.53 -4.38
CA ALA A 248 18.16 -6.68 -5.21
C ALA A 248 17.42 -7.95 -4.77
N PHE A 249 17.11 -8.82 -5.74
CA PHE A 249 16.39 -10.09 -5.52
C PHE A 249 15.08 -9.91 -4.74
N THR A 250 14.34 -8.87 -5.05
CA THR A 250 13.13 -8.48 -4.34
C THR A 250 11.98 -8.31 -5.32
N GLY A 251 10.83 -8.90 -5.01
CA GLY A 251 9.63 -8.81 -5.81
C GLY A 251 8.76 -7.63 -5.44
N HIS A 252 7.44 -7.83 -5.58
CA HIS A 252 6.45 -6.78 -5.38
C HIS A 252 6.18 -6.48 -3.89
N PHE A 253 6.26 -7.47 -3.00
CA PHE A 253 5.90 -7.32 -1.59
C PHE A 253 7.06 -6.76 -0.74
N VAL A 254 7.63 -5.64 -1.16
CA VAL A 254 8.85 -5.05 -0.60
C VAL A 254 8.85 -4.93 0.93
N PRO A 255 7.79 -4.42 1.60
CA PRO A 255 7.80 -4.31 3.07
C PRO A 255 7.84 -5.65 3.80
N GLU A 256 7.42 -6.73 3.13
CA GLU A 256 7.43 -8.08 3.68
C GLU A 256 8.70 -8.84 3.32
N GLU A 257 9.26 -8.60 2.13
CA GLU A 257 10.46 -9.26 1.62
C GLU A 257 11.75 -8.64 2.16
N ARG A 258 11.75 -7.34 2.46
CA ARG A 258 12.91 -6.56 2.93
C ARG A 258 12.54 -5.66 4.12
N PRO A 259 12.00 -6.24 5.21
CA PRO A 259 11.51 -5.43 6.32
C PRO A 259 12.62 -4.70 7.10
N ILE A 260 13.84 -5.24 7.11
CA ILE A 260 14.99 -4.64 7.81
C ILE A 260 15.44 -3.41 7.03
N GLU A 261 15.80 -3.61 5.77
CA GLU A 261 16.31 -2.55 4.88
C GLU A 261 15.26 -1.43 4.72
N THR A 262 13.97 -1.81 4.59
CA THR A 262 12.87 -0.84 4.53
C THR A 262 12.80 0.03 5.79
N ALA A 263 12.93 -0.56 6.98
CA ALA A 263 12.90 0.19 8.23
C ALA A 263 14.13 1.10 8.37
N GLU A 264 15.32 0.61 8.04
CA GLU A 264 16.58 1.37 8.09
C GLU A 264 16.54 2.58 7.16
N ASP A 265 16.09 2.40 5.90
CA ASP A 265 15.97 3.49 4.94
C ASP A 265 14.91 4.54 5.35
N ILE A 266 13.80 4.12 6.00
CA ILE A 266 12.82 5.04 6.59
C ILE A 266 13.46 5.86 7.73
N ILE A 267 14.19 5.22 8.63
CA ILE A 267 14.90 5.91 9.72
C ILE A 267 15.90 6.89 9.13
N LEU A 268 16.76 6.43 8.21
CA LEU A 268 17.79 7.27 7.60
C LEU A 268 17.23 8.50 6.88
N ARG A 269 16.04 8.36 6.26
CA ARG A 269 15.43 9.47 5.51
C ARG A 269 14.76 10.50 6.39
N PHE A 270 14.20 10.10 7.54
CA PHE A 270 13.26 10.93 8.28
C PHE A 270 13.68 11.22 9.74
N THR A 271 14.80 10.70 10.20
CA THR A 271 15.35 10.98 11.54
C THR A 271 16.80 11.44 11.48
#